data_bed1f413d2db1f45464ac671d339f246
#
_entry.id   bed1f413d2db1f45464ac671d339f246
#
_cell.length_a   1.000
_cell.length_b   1.000
_cell.length_c   1.000
_cell.angle_alpha   90.00
_cell.angle_beta   90.00
_cell.angle_gamma   90.00
#
_symmetry.space_group_name_H-M   'P 1'
#
loop_
_entity.id
_entity.type
_entity.pdbx_description
1 polymer ?
#
loop_
_entity_poly.entity_id
_entity_poly.type
_entity_poly.pdbx_seq_one_letter_code
_entity_poly.pdbx_strand_id
1 'polypeptide(L)'
;MPETFGSLPMKPFSLPSLAIFLAGLASSQALLAAAANDWPGWRGPTADGHAAAGQKVPVTWSETQNVVWKAPVRGKGHGSPTVVGNRIYLATADHATDEQLVICYDRATGKPVWETVVHRGNLETKGHRNSSQASSSVAWDGQRLYINFINDKAVHTTALDPAGKILWQRRVDEFVMHQGFGSSPVVHGAVVLVTADHRGGGAVAALNSRTGEIVWQHERPKIANYASPAVIKAAGKTQVVVAGCNLISSYDPESGKKLWEIEGSTEETVVTAVTDGSRIFVGGGYPKNHTVAIEADGSGRIAWQNGNRQYVPSMLVRDGHLYAVLDAGQAVCMKSDTGEELWREKIDRDFYGSPVMLGNRIYITSMGGVTSVFEATPQGGKLLAQNRLGDESFSTPSICGNRIYLRSAKKGEPRQEFLWCIGE
;
A
#
# COMPACT_ATOMS: atom_id res chain seq x y z
N MET A 1 -23.80 0.20 85.95
CA MET A 1 -22.91 -0.69 85.19
C MET A 1 -22.83 -0.10 83.77
N PRO A 2 -21.71 0.41 83.30
CA PRO A 2 -21.58 0.95 81.93
C PRO A 2 -21.04 -0.13 81.02
N GLU A 3 -21.66 -0.25 79.89
CA GLU A 3 -21.25 -1.14 78.75
C GLU A 3 -20.04 -0.60 78.03
N THR A 4 -19.06 -1.44 77.77
CA THR A 4 -17.84 -1.16 77.06
C THR A 4 -18.08 -1.37 75.56
N PHE A 5 -17.89 -0.30 74.78
CA PHE A 5 -17.83 -0.37 73.29
C PHE A 5 -16.46 -0.88 72.82
N GLY A 6 -16.48 -2.03 72.13
CA GLY A 6 -15.29 -2.59 71.50
C GLY A 6 -14.94 -1.92 70.20
N SER A 7 -13.69 -1.53 70.08
CA SER A 7 -13.10 -0.96 68.84
C SER A 7 -12.82 -2.06 67.81
N LEU A 8 -13.36 -1.92 66.61
CA LEU A 8 -13.03 -2.75 65.44
C LEU A 8 -11.71 -2.27 64.80
N PRO A 9 -10.82 -3.16 64.37
CA PRO A 9 -9.59 -2.75 63.69
C PRO A 9 -9.84 -2.38 62.23
N MET A 10 -9.34 -1.21 61.80
CA MET A 10 -9.29 -0.80 60.41
C MET A 10 -8.26 -1.64 59.65
N LYS A 11 -8.70 -2.26 58.56
CA LYS A 11 -7.82 -2.90 57.56
C LYS A 11 -7.14 -1.82 56.69
N PRO A 12 -5.88 -1.99 56.32
CA PRO A 12 -5.22 -1.03 55.42
C PRO A 12 -5.73 -1.19 53.99
N PHE A 13 -6.09 -0.09 53.35
CA PHE A 13 -6.40 -0.01 51.93
C PHE A 13 -5.12 -0.28 51.15
N SER A 14 -5.07 -1.34 50.35
CA SER A 14 -4.03 -1.58 49.35
C SER A 14 -4.38 -0.84 48.09
N LEU A 15 -3.46 0.01 47.63
CA LEU A 15 -3.49 0.72 46.33
C LEU A 15 -2.97 -0.22 45.24
N PRO A 16 -3.81 -0.66 44.26
CA PRO A 16 -3.32 -1.32 43.05
C PRO A 16 -3.59 -0.49 41.81
N SER A 17 -3.36 0.81 41.80
CA SER A 17 -3.75 1.65 40.63
C SER A 17 -2.60 2.23 39.80
N LEU A 18 -1.36 2.12 40.27
CA LEU A 18 -0.22 2.75 39.55
C LEU A 18 0.44 1.80 38.53
N ALA A 19 0.36 0.49 38.74
CA ALA A 19 1.01 -0.48 37.86
C ALA A 19 0.29 -0.67 36.51
N ILE A 20 -1.04 -0.50 36.46
CA ILE A 20 -1.85 -0.67 35.24
C ILE A 20 -1.64 0.48 34.25
N PHE A 21 -1.44 1.72 34.75
CA PHE A 21 -1.17 2.88 33.90
C PHE A 21 0.21 2.87 33.25
N LEU A 22 1.22 2.35 33.93
CA LEU A 22 2.58 2.21 33.39
C LEU A 22 2.70 1.09 32.35
N ALA A 23 1.97 0.00 32.50
CA ALA A 23 1.93 -1.09 31.54
C ALA A 23 1.19 -0.69 30.25
N GLY A 24 0.15 0.13 30.33
CA GLY A 24 -0.58 0.67 29.18
C GLY A 24 0.24 1.67 28.36
N LEU A 25 1.05 2.52 29.01
CA LEU A 25 1.94 3.46 28.34
C LEU A 25 3.14 2.75 27.67
N ALA A 26 3.69 1.73 28.29
CA ALA A 26 4.77 0.95 27.70
C ALA A 26 4.32 0.14 26.46
N SER A 27 3.11 -0.42 26.48
CA SER A 27 2.55 -1.14 25.33
C SER A 27 2.20 -0.21 24.17
N SER A 28 1.70 0.99 24.42
CA SER A 28 1.42 1.97 23.37
C SER A 28 2.70 2.54 22.73
N GLN A 29 3.74 2.79 23.51
CA GLN A 29 5.05 3.21 23.00
C GLN A 29 5.74 2.11 22.19
N ALA A 30 5.63 0.85 22.59
CA ALA A 30 6.17 -0.28 21.84
C ALA A 30 5.43 -0.50 20.50
N LEU A 31 4.11 -0.33 20.46
CA LEU A 31 3.31 -0.37 19.24
C LEU A 31 3.64 0.78 18.28
N LEU A 32 3.82 2.00 18.80
CA LEU A 32 4.24 3.16 18.02
C LEU A 32 5.68 2.99 17.48
N ALA A 33 6.59 2.43 18.27
CA ALA A 33 7.94 2.14 17.85
C ALA A 33 8.00 1.02 16.79
N ALA A 34 7.17 -0.02 16.90
CA ALA A 34 7.05 -1.06 15.88
C ALA A 34 6.50 -0.48 14.57
N ALA A 35 5.44 0.34 14.63
CA ALA A 35 4.88 1.02 13.46
C ALA A 35 5.90 1.97 12.77
N ALA A 36 6.76 2.63 13.55
CA ALA A 36 7.81 3.50 13.01
C ALA A 36 8.91 2.72 12.28
N ASN A 37 9.11 1.46 12.64
CA ASN A 37 10.19 0.63 12.09
C ASN A 37 9.76 -0.25 10.91
N ASP A 38 8.47 -0.43 10.67
CA ASP A 38 7.95 -1.37 9.70
C ASP A 38 7.14 -0.69 8.58
N TRP A 39 7.10 -1.37 7.43
CA TRP A 39 6.27 -1.04 6.27
C TRP A 39 5.55 -2.32 5.83
N PRO A 40 4.45 -2.70 6.50
CA PRO A 40 3.90 -4.07 6.47
C PRO A 40 3.13 -4.45 5.20
N GLY A 41 3.00 -3.54 4.25
CA GLY A 41 2.28 -3.81 3.00
C GLY A 41 2.10 -2.58 2.14
N TRP A 42 1.24 -2.71 1.15
CA TRP A 42 0.92 -1.63 0.23
C TRP A 42 0.46 -0.38 0.98
N ARG A 43 1.09 0.76 0.66
CA ARG A 43 0.84 2.08 1.27
C ARG A 43 1.24 2.22 2.75
N GLY A 44 1.99 1.25 3.31
CA GLY A 44 2.66 1.39 4.61
C GLY A 44 1.81 1.09 5.84
N PRO A 45 2.24 1.56 7.01
CA PRO A 45 1.69 1.14 8.29
C PRO A 45 0.22 1.51 8.50
N THR A 46 -0.25 2.58 7.88
CA THR A 46 -1.63 3.08 7.94
C THR A 46 -2.39 2.90 6.62
N ALA A 47 -1.75 2.24 5.64
CA ALA A 47 -2.28 1.97 4.30
C ALA A 47 -2.71 3.24 3.51
N ASP A 48 -2.19 4.41 3.87
CA ASP A 48 -2.53 5.71 3.28
C ASP A 48 -1.35 6.43 2.61
N GLY A 49 -0.14 5.82 2.66
CA GLY A 49 1.08 6.37 2.08
C GLY A 49 1.87 7.28 3.02
N HIS A 50 1.54 7.31 4.30
CA HIS A 50 2.29 8.07 5.28
C HIS A 50 3.33 7.20 5.99
N ALA A 51 4.55 7.70 6.05
CA ALA A 51 5.56 7.15 6.94
C ALA A 51 5.32 7.64 8.38
N ALA A 52 5.65 6.79 9.35
CA ALA A 52 5.55 7.18 10.75
C ALA A 52 6.39 8.44 11.04
N ALA A 53 5.86 9.33 11.87
CA ALA A 53 6.51 10.59 12.22
C ALA A 53 7.88 10.37 12.90
N GLY A 54 8.76 11.36 12.81
CA GLY A 54 10.06 11.35 13.48
C GLY A 54 11.17 10.59 12.74
N GLN A 55 10.89 9.98 11.58
CA GLN A 55 11.91 9.33 10.75
C GLN A 55 12.93 10.37 10.25
N LYS A 56 14.20 9.98 10.28
CA LYS A 56 15.31 10.76 9.73
C LYS A 56 15.85 10.06 8.49
N VAL A 57 15.45 10.54 7.32
CA VAL A 57 15.93 10.02 6.03
C VAL A 57 16.53 11.15 5.21
N PRO A 58 17.53 10.85 4.36
CA PRO A 58 18.18 11.87 3.54
C PRO A 58 17.22 12.47 2.52
N VAL A 59 17.46 13.73 2.16
CA VAL A 59 16.79 14.42 1.05
C VAL A 59 17.55 14.17 -0.25
N THR A 60 18.87 14.01 -0.17
CA THR A 60 19.76 13.81 -1.30
C THR A 60 20.50 12.49 -1.21
N TRP A 61 20.62 11.78 -2.33
CA TRP A 61 21.42 10.56 -2.47
C TRP A 61 21.82 10.32 -3.93
N SER A 62 22.80 9.46 -4.11
CA SER A 62 23.24 8.92 -5.39
C SER A 62 23.70 7.47 -5.21
N GLU A 63 24.17 6.81 -6.25
CA GLU A 63 24.71 5.45 -6.12
C GLU A 63 25.93 5.36 -5.16
N THR A 64 26.57 6.49 -4.87
CA THR A 64 27.80 6.58 -4.03
C THR A 64 27.63 7.41 -2.75
N GLN A 65 26.44 7.99 -2.54
CA GLN A 65 26.16 8.83 -1.37
C GLN A 65 24.83 8.44 -0.74
N ASN A 66 24.80 8.30 0.58
CA ASN A 66 23.60 7.96 1.35
C ASN A 66 22.93 6.64 0.90
N VAL A 67 23.70 5.71 0.36
CA VAL A 67 23.31 4.32 0.11
C VAL A 67 24.03 3.43 1.10
N VAL A 68 23.27 2.78 1.97
CA VAL A 68 23.78 1.86 2.98
C VAL A 68 24.20 0.55 2.34
N TRP A 69 23.33 0.02 1.46
CA TRP A 69 23.62 -1.16 0.66
C TRP A 69 22.72 -1.20 -0.59
N LYS A 70 23.17 -2.01 -1.55
CA LYS A 70 22.49 -2.32 -2.80
C LYS A 70 22.50 -3.84 -2.99
N ALA A 71 21.36 -4.43 -3.24
CA ALA A 71 21.24 -5.86 -3.47
C ALA A 71 20.63 -6.15 -4.86
N PRO A 72 21.17 -7.12 -5.62
CA PRO A 72 20.54 -7.55 -6.86
C PRO A 72 19.20 -8.23 -6.56
N VAL A 73 18.23 -8.00 -7.44
CA VAL A 73 16.92 -8.67 -7.41
C VAL A 73 16.81 -9.55 -8.65
N ARG A 74 16.51 -10.82 -8.47
CA ARG A 74 16.27 -11.77 -9.53
C ARG A 74 14.99 -11.43 -10.28
N GLY A 75 15.00 -11.52 -11.61
CA GLY A 75 13.82 -11.35 -12.46
C GLY A 75 13.33 -9.91 -12.57
N LYS A 76 12.03 -9.74 -12.79
CA LYS A 76 11.33 -8.46 -12.98
C LYS A 76 10.12 -8.37 -12.07
N GLY A 77 9.90 -7.21 -11.45
CA GLY A 77 8.68 -6.93 -10.70
C GLY A 77 8.47 -5.45 -10.44
N HIS A 78 7.24 -5.08 -10.10
CA HIS A 78 6.87 -3.70 -9.78
C HIS A 78 6.38 -3.57 -8.32
N GLY A 79 6.17 -4.70 -7.63
CA GLY A 79 5.80 -4.70 -6.23
C GLY A 79 6.79 -3.93 -5.37
N SER A 80 6.25 -3.13 -4.45
CA SER A 80 7.02 -2.30 -3.52
C SER A 80 7.63 -3.14 -2.40
N PRO A 81 8.76 -2.72 -1.80
CA PRO A 81 9.34 -3.44 -0.68
C PRO A 81 8.40 -3.47 0.53
N THR A 82 8.18 -4.65 1.09
CA THR A 82 7.52 -4.84 2.39
C THR A 82 8.59 -5.08 3.43
N VAL A 83 8.60 -4.26 4.48
CA VAL A 83 9.67 -4.25 5.50
C VAL A 83 9.07 -4.56 6.86
N VAL A 84 9.49 -5.65 7.48
CA VAL A 84 8.98 -6.08 8.78
C VAL A 84 10.13 -6.63 9.63
N GLY A 85 10.31 -6.07 10.81
CA GLY A 85 11.40 -6.44 11.71
C GLY A 85 12.75 -6.37 10.99
N ASN A 86 13.46 -7.46 10.94
CA ASN A 86 14.78 -7.57 10.29
C ASN A 86 14.71 -8.13 8.86
N ARG A 87 13.55 -8.09 8.21
CA ARG A 87 13.34 -8.68 6.88
C ARG A 87 12.71 -7.70 5.90
N ILE A 88 13.05 -7.89 4.62
CA ILE A 88 12.43 -7.20 3.50
C ILE A 88 11.94 -8.26 2.51
N TYR A 89 10.72 -8.12 2.05
CA TYR A 89 10.07 -9.06 1.13
C TYR A 89 9.74 -8.37 -0.19
N LEU A 90 10.07 -9.04 -1.29
CA LEU A 90 9.75 -8.62 -2.65
C LEU A 90 9.12 -9.75 -3.44
N ALA A 91 8.08 -9.44 -4.19
CA ALA A 91 7.58 -10.32 -5.25
C ALA A 91 8.36 -10.08 -6.55
N THR A 92 8.65 -11.13 -7.29
CA THR A 92 9.34 -11.05 -8.58
C THR A 92 8.88 -12.16 -9.52
N ALA A 93 9.08 -11.97 -10.83
CA ALA A 93 8.87 -12.99 -11.85
C ALA A 93 10.13 -13.15 -12.69
N ASP A 94 10.58 -14.36 -12.86
CA ASP A 94 11.76 -14.71 -13.64
C ASP A 94 11.34 -15.44 -14.92
N HIS A 95 11.41 -14.74 -16.04
CA HIS A 95 11.05 -15.31 -17.35
C HIS A 95 12.01 -16.37 -17.84
N ALA A 96 13.28 -16.35 -17.37
CA ALA A 96 14.27 -17.35 -17.79
C ALA A 96 13.95 -18.74 -17.23
N THR A 97 13.33 -18.79 -16.06
CA THR A 97 12.95 -20.05 -15.39
C THR A 97 11.44 -20.30 -15.36
N ASP A 98 10.64 -19.36 -15.91
CA ASP A 98 9.17 -19.38 -15.87
C ASP A 98 8.61 -19.50 -14.45
N GLU A 99 9.11 -18.62 -13.53
CA GLU A 99 8.80 -18.65 -12.11
C GLU A 99 8.27 -17.32 -11.59
N GLN A 100 7.32 -17.41 -10.67
CA GLN A 100 6.92 -16.30 -9.79
C GLN A 100 7.35 -16.63 -8.36
N LEU A 101 8.03 -15.69 -7.70
CA LEU A 101 8.65 -15.95 -6.40
C LEU A 101 8.45 -14.77 -5.44
N VAL A 102 8.61 -15.09 -4.16
CA VAL A 102 8.85 -14.12 -3.10
C VAL A 102 10.29 -14.28 -2.63
N ILE A 103 11.02 -13.18 -2.57
CA ILE A 103 12.39 -13.12 -2.07
C ILE A 103 12.40 -12.39 -0.73
N CYS A 104 13.09 -12.96 0.24
CA CYS A 104 13.35 -12.35 1.54
C CYS A 104 14.80 -11.92 1.63
N TYR A 105 15.01 -10.67 2.03
CA TYR A 105 16.34 -10.10 2.28
C TYR A 105 16.52 -9.79 3.77
N ASP A 106 17.74 -9.91 4.23
CA ASP A 106 18.18 -9.37 5.53
C ASP A 106 18.20 -7.85 5.45
N ARG A 107 17.48 -7.19 6.32
CA ARG A 107 17.29 -5.73 6.30
C ARG A 107 18.57 -4.96 6.55
N ALA A 108 19.47 -5.48 7.39
CA ALA A 108 20.71 -4.79 7.74
C ALA A 108 21.75 -4.84 6.62
N THR A 109 21.79 -5.94 5.87
CA THR A 109 22.86 -6.23 4.92
C THR A 109 22.43 -6.28 3.46
N GLY A 110 21.13 -6.39 3.18
CA GLY A 110 20.60 -6.62 1.82
C GLY A 110 20.91 -8.03 1.27
N LYS A 111 21.45 -8.94 2.06
CA LYS A 111 21.71 -10.31 1.60
C LYS A 111 20.40 -11.09 1.49
N PRO A 112 20.21 -11.90 0.43
CA PRO A 112 19.07 -12.80 0.35
C PRO A 112 19.14 -13.84 1.49
N VAL A 113 17.99 -14.08 2.13
CA VAL A 113 17.83 -15.07 3.21
C VAL A 113 17.18 -16.33 2.67
N TRP A 114 16.12 -16.16 1.86
CA TRP A 114 15.45 -17.24 1.16
C TRP A 114 14.71 -16.71 -0.07
N GLU A 115 14.47 -17.62 -1.01
CA GLU A 115 13.61 -17.43 -2.17
C GLU A 115 12.58 -18.56 -2.20
N THR A 116 11.30 -18.22 -2.34
CA THR A 116 10.23 -19.21 -2.46
C THR A 116 9.57 -19.08 -3.82
N VAL A 117 9.64 -20.13 -4.62
CA VAL A 117 8.88 -20.24 -5.85
C VAL A 117 7.43 -20.50 -5.49
N VAL A 118 6.56 -19.53 -5.82
CA VAL A 118 5.12 -19.59 -5.59
C VAL A 118 4.41 -20.30 -6.73
N HIS A 119 4.80 -19.98 -7.96
CA HIS A 119 4.32 -20.64 -9.17
C HIS A 119 5.48 -20.98 -10.10
N ARG A 120 5.37 -22.08 -10.78
CA ARG A 120 6.29 -22.54 -11.84
C ARG A 120 5.50 -22.85 -13.10
N GLY A 121 5.95 -22.29 -14.22
CA GLY A 121 5.23 -22.40 -15.47
C GLY A 121 4.05 -21.43 -15.58
N ASN A 122 3.52 -21.31 -16.79
CA ASN A 122 2.31 -20.56 -17.11
C ASN A 122 2.39 -19.04 -16.79
N LEU A 123 3.57 -18.44 -16.87
CA LEU A 123 3.68 -16.99 -16.78
C LEU A 123 2.90 -16.35 -17.93
N GLU A 124 1.93 -15.49 -17.60
CA GLU A 124 1.20 -14.75 -18.61
C GLU A 124 2.11 -13.68 -19.23
N THR A 125 2.43 -13.84 -20.51
CA THR A 125 3.33 -12.94 -21.23
C THR A 125 2.61 -11.81 -21.95
N LYS A 126 1.28 -11.91 -22.09
CA LYS A 126 0.44 -10.86 -22.66
C LYS A 126 0.25 -9.73 -21.64
N GLY A 127 0.08 -8.52 -22.13
CA GLY A 127 -0.16 -7.36 -21.28
C GLY A 127 0.48 -6.10 -21.87
N HIS A 128 0.39 -5.01 -21.13
CA HIS A 128 1.03 -3.75 -21.51
C HIS A 128 2.56 -3.88 -21.37
N ARG A 129 3.32 -3.26 -22.28
CA ARG A 129 4.81 -3.28 -22.25
C ARG A 129 5.44 -2.87 -20.91
N ASN A 130 4.74 -2.00 -20.17
CA ASN A 130 5.16 -1.53 -18.84
C ASN A 130 4.56 -2.39 -17.70
N SER A 131 3.99 -3.56 -17.98
CA SER A 131 3.53 -4.47 -16.94
C SER A 131 4.64 -5.42 -16.46
N SER A 132 4.38 -6.07 -15.34
CA SER A 132 5.16 -7.21 -14.89
C SER A 132 4.23 -8.28 -14.33
N GLN A 133 4.71 -9.53 -14.26
CA GLN A 133 3.97 -10.64 -13.67
C GLN A 133 4.11 -10.70 -12.14
N ALA A 134 4.69 -9.64 -11.54
CA ALA A 134 4.89 -9.48 -10.11
C ALA A 134 4.73 -7.99 -9.68
N SER A 135 3.56 -7.40 -9.98
CA SER A 135 3.30 -5.99 -9.62
C SER A 135 2.63 -5.83 -8.24
N SER A 136 2.08 -6.91 -7.69
CA SER A 136 1.53 -6.95 -6.34
C SER A 136 2.63 -6.83 -5.28
N SER A 137 2.39 -6.08 -4.21
CA SER A 137 3.27 -5.99 -3.03
C SER A 137 2.87 -7.03 -2.00
N VAL A 138 3.85 -7.57 -1.26
CA VAL A 138 3.59 -8.50 -0.17
C VAL A 138 2.87 -7.77 0.97
N ALA A 139 1.91 -8.43 1.65
CA ALA A 139 1.28 -7.93 2.86
C ALA A 139 1.62 -8.81 4.07
N TRP A 140 1.64 -8.23 5.26
CA TRP A 140 1.98 -8.86 6.52
C TRP A 140 0.88 -8.69 7.56
N ASP A 141 0.49 -9.76 8.26
CA ASP A 141 -0.56 -9.75 9.30
C ASP A 141 -0.02 -9.81 10.75
N GLY A 142 1.30 -9.75 10.91
CA GLY A 142 1.95 -9.99 12.20
C GLY A 142 2.48 -11.43 12.36
N GLN A 143 2.06 -12.37 11.51
CA GLN A 143 2.43 -13.79 11.56
C GLN A 143 2.71 -14.40 10.19
N ARG A 144 2.07 -13.89 9.11
CA ARG A 144 2.07 -14.46 7.76
C ARG A 144 2.26 -13.39 6.72
N LEU A 145 2.84 -13.80 5.61
CA LEU A 145 2.98 -13.01 4.40
C LEU A 145 1.90 -13.43 3.40
N TYR A 146 1.38 -12.47 2.64
CA TYR A 146 0.38 -12.73 1.59
C TYR A 146 0.81 -12.07 0.30
N ILE A 147 0.63 -12.75 -0.82
CA ILE A 147 0.94 -12.25 -2.16
C ILE A 147 -0.10 -12.70 -3.17
N ASN A 148 -0.42 -11.81 -4.11
CA ASN A 148 -1.26 -12.12 -5.25
C ASN A 148 -0.43 -12.26 -6.51
N PHE A 149 -0.68 -13.30 -7.28
CA PHE A 149 -0.16 -13.48 -8.64
C PHE A 149 -1.27 -13.90 -9.59
N ILE A 150 -1.08 -13.57 -10.87
CA ILE A 150 -1.80 -14.25 -11.94
C ILE A 150 -0.92 -15.38 -12.42
N ASN A 151 -1.47 -16.59 -12.41
CA ASN A 151 -0.87 -17.76 -13.00
C ASN A 151 -1.98 -18.66 -13.55
N ASP A 152 -1.71 -19.33 -14.66
CA ASP A 152 -2.70 -20.21 -15.34
C ASP A 152 -4.09 -19.55 -15.49
N LYS A 153 -4.10 -18.32 -15.99
CA LYS A 153 -5.33 -17.52 -16.23
C LYS A 153 -6.24 -17.36 -15.00
N ALA A 154 -5.65 -17.29 -13.81
CA ALA A 154 -6.37 -17.06 -12.57
C ALA A 154 -5.58 -16.18 -11.60
N VAL A 155 -6.29 -15.46 -10.76
CA VAL A 155 -5.71 -14.76 -9.60
C VAL A 155 -5.57 -15.76 -8.46
N HIS A 156 -4.35 -15.91 -7.97
CA HIS A 156 -4.01 -16.72 -6.82
C HIS A 156 -3.52 -15.84 -5.68
N THR A 157 -4.06 -16.06 -4.49
CA THR A 157 -3.51 -15.53 -3.26
C THR A 157 -2.77 -16.63 -2.52
N THR A 158 -1.54 -16.37 -2.15
CA THR A 158 -0.69 -17.32 -1.43
C THR A 158 -0.27 -16.76 -0.09
N ALA A 159 -0.40 -17.55 0.98
CA ALA A 159 0.16 -17.25 2.28
C ALA A 159 1.44 -18.02 2.53
N LEU A 160 2.44 -17.33 3.09
CA LEU A 160 3.70 -17.93 3.52
C LEU A 160 3.96 -17.63 4.99
N ASP A 161 4.71 -18.49 5.66
CA ASP A 161 5.27 -18.15 6.96
C ASP A 161 6.53 -17.26 6.82
N PRO A 162 7.06 -16.70 7.91
CA PRO A 162 8.26 -15.86 7.85
C PRO A 162 9.53 -16.58 7.37
N ALA A 163 9.54 -17.92 7.39
CA ALA A 163 10.64 -18.74 6.87
C ALA A 163 10.50 -19.04 5.37
N GLY A 164 9.42 -18.55 4.73
CA GLY A 164 9.18 -18.71 3.30
C GLY A 164 8.40 -19.97 2.92
N LYS A 165 7.93 -20.77 3.88
CA LYS A 165 7.11 -21.95 3.60
C LYS A 165 5.70 -21.52 3.21
N ILE A 166 5.20 -22.04 2.08
CA ILE A 166 3.79 -21.87 1.67
C ILE A 166 2.90 -22.58 2.69
N LEU A 167 1.97 -21.84 3.27
CA LEU A 167 0.97 -22.33 4.22
C LEU A 167 -0.31 -22.75 3.51
N TRP A 168 -0.77 -21.92 2.59
CA TRP A 168 -1.90 -22.17 1.72
C TRP A 168 -1.82 -21.35 0.43
N GLN A 169 -2.52 -21.82 -0.60
CA GLN A 169 -2.73 -21.09 -1.84
C GLN A 169 -4.18 -21.23 -2.26
N ARG A 170 -4.80 -20.09 -2.62
CA ARG A 170 -6.21 -20.03 -3.03
C ARG A 170 -6.32 -19.42 -4.42
N ARG A 171 -6.98 -20.12 -5.33
CA ARG A 171 -7.51 -19.53 -6.57
C ARG A 171 -8.71 -18.70 -6.19
N VAL A 172 -8.63 -17.38 -6.44
CA VAL A 172 -9.68 -16.40 -6.09
C VAL A 172 -10.72 -16.32 -7.20
N ASP A 173 -10.25 -16.12 -8.43
CA ASP A 173 -11.12 -16.00 -9.59
C ASP A 173 -10.34 -16.34 -10.88
N GLU A 174 -11.06 -16.55 -11.99
CA GLU A 174 -10.47 -16.56 -13.32
C GLU A 174 -9.85 -15.19 -13.63
N PHE A 175 -9.04 -15.11 -14.66
CA PHE A 175 -8.49 -13.84 -15.11
C PHE A 175 -8.30 -13.78 -16.61
N VAL A 176 -8.94 -12.83 -17.25
CA VAL A 176 -8.74 -12.50 -18.66
C VAL A 176 -7.79 -11.32 -18.75
N MET A 177 -6.54 -11.59 -19.16
CA MET A 177 -5.49 -10.58 -19.25
C MET A 177 -5.85 -9.47 -20.22
N HIS A 178 -5.64 -8.23 -19.80
CA HIS A 178 -5.67 -7.04 -20.65
C HIS A 178 -4.35 -6.29 -20.59
N GLN A 179 -4.13 -5.44 -19.59
CA GLN A 179 -2.87 -4.68 -19.47
C GLN A 179 -1.90 -5.27 -18.45
N GLY A 180 -2.39 -6.00 -17.48
CA GLY A 180 -1.59 -6.58 -16.39
C GLY A 180 -2.44 -6.82 -15.15
N PHE A 181 -1.77 -7.00 -14.01
CA PHE A 181 -2.38 -7.14 -12.70
C PHE A 181 -1.49 -6.44 -11.66
N GLY A 182 -2.07 -5.57 -10.85
CA GLY A 182 -1.32 -4.79 -9.86
C GLY A 182 -1.92 -4.79 -8.46
N SER A 183 -3.11 -5.40 -8.27
CA SER A 183 -3.78 -5.39 -6.98
C SER A 183 -2.98 -6.13 -5.92
N SER A 184 -2.65 -5.44 -4.84
CA SER A 184 -1.98 -6.01 -3.66
C SER A 184 -3.01 -6.51 -2.65
N PRO A 185 -2.76 -7.62 -1.95
CA PRO A 185 -3.62 -8.06 -0.87
C PRO A 185 -3.56 -7.08 0.30
N VAL A 186 -4.68 -6.90 1.00
CA VAL A 186 -4.77 -6.04 2.18
C VAL A 186 -5.30 -6.83 3.36
N VAL A 187 -4.59 -6.79 4.47
CA VAL A 187 -4.97 -7.52 5.68
C VAL A 187 -5.86 -6.64 6.56
N HIS A 188 -6.94 -7.23 7.07
CA HIS A 188 -7.78 -6.64 8.10
C HIS A 188 -8.29 -7.72 9.07
N GLY A 189 -7.90 -7.62 10.34
CA GLY A 189 -8.31 -8.61 11.34
C GLY A 189 -7.97 -10.04 10.92
N ALA A 190 -8.97 -10.89 10.77
CA ALA A 190 -8.81 -12.29 10.39
C ALA A 190 -8.95 -12.53 8.88
N VAL A 191 -9.04 -11.48 8.06
CA VAL A 191 -9.25 -11.62 6.61
C VAL A 191 -8.16 -10.97 5.78
N VAL A 192 -7.95 -11.50 4.59
CA VAL A 192 -7.14 -10.95 3.51
C VAL A 192 -8.09 -10.54 2.38
N LEU A 193 -8.10 -9.27 2.05
CA LEU A 193 -8.95 -8.67 1.03
C LEU A 193 -8.22 -8.64 -0.30
N VAL A 194 -8.90 -9.05 -1.37
CA VAL A 194 -8.34 -9.18 -2.72
C VAL A 194 -9.34 -8.68 -3.74
N THR A 195 -8.86 -7.99 -4.78
CA THR A 195 -9.62 -7.68 -5.99
C THR A 195 -9.05 -8.43 -7.18
N ALA A 196 -9.92 -8.91 -8.06
CA ALA A 196 -9.58 -9.67 -9.25
C ALA A 196 -10.39 -9.16 -10.46
N ASP A 197 -10.44 -7.84 -10.64
CA ASP A 197 -11.20 -7.22 -11.74
C ASP A 197 -10.57 -7.51 -13.11
N HIS A 198 -11.35 -8.02 -14.08
CA HIS A 198 -10.87 -8.33 -15.42
C HIS A 198 -12.01 -8.31 -16.47
N ARG A 199 -11.68 -8.35 -17.76
CA ARG A 199 -12.67 -8.27 -18.86
C ARG A 199 -13.64 -9.44 -18.96
N GLY A 200 -13.37 -10.55 -18.32
CA GLY A 200 -14.27 -11.71 -18.28
C GLY A 200 -15.29 -11.65 -17.16
N GLY A 201 -15.11 -10.75 -16.21
CA GLY A 201 -15.84 -10.61 -14.96
C GLY A 201 -14.92 -10.09 -13.89
N GLY A 202 -15.06 -10.57 -12.69
CA GLY A 202 -14.15 -10.22 -11.61
C GLY A 202 -14.78 -10.43 -10.24
N ALA A 203 -13.94 -10.29 -9.23
CA ALA A 203 -14.36 -10.44 -7.86
C ALA A 203 -13.67 -9.45 -6.91
N VAL A 204 -14.38 -9.07 -5.87
CA VAL A 204 -13.78 -8.64 -4.61
C VAL A 204 -14.07 -9.71 -3.57
N ALA A 205 -13.05 -10.18 -2.88
CA ALA A 205 -13.15 -11.29 -1.94
C ALA A 205 -12.41 -11.02 -0.64
N ALA A 206 -12.89 -11.63 0.45
CA ALA A 206 -12.15 -11.79 1.69
C ALA A 206 -11.84 -13.27 1.91
N LEU A 207 -10.58 -13.55 2.18
CA LEU A 207 -10.07 -14.88 2.48
C LEU A 207 -9.75 -14.97 3.96
N ASN A 208 -10.06 -16.08 4.61
CA ASN A 208 -9.60 -16.36 5.96
C ASN A 208 -8.06 -16.36 5.98
N SER A 209 -7.45 -15.52 6.78
CA SER A 209 -5.99 -15.35 6.82
C SER A 209 -5.22 -16.62 7.18
N ARG A 210 -5.83 -17.54 7.93
CA ARG A 210 -5.19 -18.79 8.37
C ARG A 210 -5.37 -19.95 7.39
N THR A 211 -6.56 -20.06 6.75
CA THR A 211 -6.93 -21.23 5.93
C THR A 211 -6.98 -20.95 4.44
N GLY A 212 -7.08 -19.68 4.03
CA GLY A 212 -7.29 -19.28 2.64
C GLY A 212 -8.71 -19.56 2.13
N GLU A 213 -9.64 -19.98 2.97
CA GLU A 213 -11.04 -20.15 2.59
C GLU A 213 -11.69 -18.81 2.31
N ILE A 214 -12.54 -18.76 1.26
CA ILE A 214 -13.31 -17.56 0.94
C ILE A 214 -14.37 -17.37 2.02
N VAL A 215 -14.29 -16.25 2.75
CA VAL A 215 -15.26 -15.86 3.77
C VAL A 215 -16.48 -15.21 3.12
N TRP A 216 -16.21 -14.29 2.18
CA TRP A 216 -17.21 -13.68 1.32
C TRP A 216 -16.61 -13.28 -0.02
N GLN A 217 -17.45 -13.19 -1.05
CA GLN A 217 -17.07 -12.75 -2.39
C GLN A 217 -18.24 -12.06 -3.06
N HIS A 218 -17.95 -10.99 -3.79
CA HIS A 218 -18.91 -10.30 -4.65
C HIS A 218 -18.40 -10.26 -6.08
N GLU A 219 -19.29 -10.49 -7.03
CA GLU A 219 -19.02 -10.32 -8.45
C GLU A 219 -18.79 -8.85 -8.79
N ARG A 220 -17.90 -8.61 -9.74
CA ARG A 220 -17.57 -7.30 -10.29
C ARG A 220 -17.87 -7.24 -11.79
N PRO A 221 -18.09 -6.03 -12.37
CA PRO A 221 -18.37 -5.89 -13.79
C PRO A 221 -17.27 -6.51 -14.68
N LYS A 222 -17.66 -6.88 -15.92
CA LYS A 222 -16.73 -7.40 -16.96
C LYS A 222 -15.86 -6.29 -17.56
N ILE A 223 -15.15 -5.58 -16.72
CA ILE A 223 -14.28 -4.45 -17.06
C ILE A 223 -12.94 -4.65 -16.37
N ALA A 224 -11.83 -4.47 -17.09
CA ALA A 224 -10.51 -4.54 -16.47
C ALA A 224 -10.28 -3.37 -15.52
N ASN A 225 -9.70 -3.66 -14.36
CA ASN A 225 -9.30 -2.65 -13.39
C ASN A 225 -8.13 -3.18 -12.55
N TYR A 226 -7.38 -2.31 -11.87
CA TYR A 226 -6.09 -2.67 -11.27
C TYR A 226 -5.92 -2.16 -9.84
N ALA A 227 -6.95 -1.51 -9.27
CA ALA A 227 -6.90 -0.93 -7.94
C ALA A 227 -6.81 -2.01 -6.86
N SER A 228 -5.96 -1.78 -5.87
CA SER A 228 -5.97 -2.54 -4.62
C SER A 228 -7.16 -2.12 -3.76
N PRO A 229 -7.77 -3.03 -2.98
CA PRO A 229 -8.78 -2.65 -2.02
C PRO A 229 -8.19 -1.71 -0.97
N ALA A 230 -8.97 -0.74 -0.49
CA ALA A 230 -8.57 0.16 0.58
C ALA A 230 -9.39 -0.09 1.84
N VAL A 231 -8.76 -0.50 2.94
CA VAL A 231 -9.42 -0.53 4.25
C VAL A 231 -9.25 0.85 4.88
N ILE A 232 -10.35 1.54 5.06
CA ILE A 232 -10.35 2.89 5.59
C ILE A 232 -11.32 3.02 6.76
N LYS A 233 -11.03 3.94 7.67
CA LYS A 233 -11.96 4.34 8.72
C LYS A 233 -12.50 5.73 8.41
N ALA A 234 -13.77 5.79 8.04
CA ALA A 234 -14.45 7.03 7.67
C ALA A 234 -15.87 7.05 8.20
N ALA A 235 -16.39 8.23 8.57
CA ALA A 235 -17.69 8.41 9.22
C ALA A 235 -17.92 7.45 10.41
N GLY A 236 -16.88 7.20 11.20
CA GLY A 236 -16.92 6.32 12.38
C GLY A 236 -16.95 4.81 12.07
N LYS A 237 -16.90 4.40 10.79
CA LYS A 237 -16.97 2.99 10.37
C LYS A 237 -15.69 2.56 9.66
N THR A 238 -15.26 1.32 9.91
CA THR A 238 -14.25 0.66 9.08
C THR A 238 -14.95 0.05 7.87
N GLN A 239 -14.40 0.30 6.69
CA GLN A 239 -14.98 -0.15 5.44
C GLN A 239 -13.89 -0.49 4.41
N VAL A 240 -14.19 -1.42 3.52
CA VAL A 240 -13.37 -1.73 2.35
C VAL A 240 -13.93 -0.96 1.18
N VAL A 241 -13.12 -0.12 0.58
CA VAL A 241 -13.49 0.62 -0.63
C VAL A 241 -12.74 0.06 -1.83
N VAL A 242 -13.49 -0.23 -2.89
CA VAL A 242 -12.96 -0.69 -4.18
C VAL A 242 -13.46 0.26 -5.26
N ALA A 243 -12.52 0.83 -6.01
CA ALA A 243 -12.80 1.75 -7.11
C ALA A 243 -12.44 1.15 -8.46
N GLY A 244 -13.12 1.57 -9.52
CA GLY A 244 -12.94 1.12 -10.90
C GLY A 244 -14.14 0.32 -11.41
N CYS A 245 -14.09 -0.08 -12.66
CA CYS A 245 -15.21 -0.69 -13.35
C CYS A 245 -16.46 0.22 -13.41
N ASN A 246 -16.28 1.54 -13.50
CA ASN A 246 -17.29 2.59 -13.40
C ASN A 246 -18.08 2.59 -12.08
N LEU A 247 -17.55 1.96 -11.04
CA LEU A 247 -18.16 1.85 -9.72
C LEU A 247 -17.19 2.27 -8.61
N ILE A 248 -17.76 2.74 -7.53
CA ILE A 248 -17.10 2.85 -6.24
C ILE A 248 -17.97 2.12 -5.24
N SER A 249 -17.46 1.02 -4.73
CA SER A 249 -18.21 0.11 -3.86
C SER A 249 -17.57 0.05 -2.48
N SER A 250 -18.38 -0.01 -1.44
CA SER A 250 -17.94 -0.15 -0.06
C SER A 250 -18.60 -1.35 0.61
N TYR A 251 -17.78 -2.10 1.35
CA TYR A 251 -18.22 -3.29 2.06
C TYR A 251 -17.72 -3.27 3.50
N ASP A 252 -18.45 -3.93 4.36
CA ASP A 252 -17.95 -4.31 5.68
C ASP A 252 -16.85 -5.35 5.50
N PRO A 253 -15.62 -5.15 6.02
CA PRO A 253 -14.50 -6.03 5.73
C PRO A 253 -14.64 -7.45 6.27
N GLU A 254 -15.39 -7.64 7.36
CA GLU A 254 -15.52 -8.95 8.01
C GLU A 254 -16.69 -9.76 7.44
N SER A 255 -17.85 -9.13 7.28
CA SER A 255 -19.07 -9.80 6.83
C SER A 255 -19.30 -9.75 5.31
N GLY A 256 -18.61 -8.88 4.60
CA GLY A 256 -18.85 -8.62 3.17
C GLY A 256 -20.15 -7.87 2.88
N LYS A 257 -20.90 -7.43 3.90
CA LYS A 257 -22.10 -6.66 3.67
C LYS A 257 -21.79 -5.41 2.85
N LYS A 258 -22.44 -5.26 1.67
CA LYS A 258 -22.34 -4.02 0.90
C LYS A 258 -22.94 -2.88 1.72
N LEU A 259 -22.12 -1.88 2.01
CA LEU A 259 -22.54 -0.69 2.76
C LEU A 259 -23.17 0.35 1.86
N TRP A 260 -22.52 0.60 0.72
CA TRP A 260 -23.00 1.47 -0.35
C TRP A 260 -22.27 1.17 -1.65
N GLU A 261 -22.84 1.61 -2.75
CA GLU A 261 -22.25 1.55 -4.09
C GLU A 261 -22.80 2.69 -4.92
N ILE A 262 -21.95 3.34 -5.68
CA ILE A 262 -22.35 4.41 -6.59
C ILE A 262 -21.67 4.22 -7.94
N GLU A 263 -22.28 4.77 -8.98
CA GLU A 263 -21.58 5.02 -10.23
C GLU A 263 -20.52 6.09 -10.02
N GLY A 264 -19.32 5.85 -10.54
CA GLY A 264 -18.21 6.79 -10.37
C GLY A 264 -16.85 6.14 -10.65
N SER A 265 -15.78 6.89 -10.36
CA SER A 265 -14.45 6.55 -10.85
C SER A 265 -14.44 6.50 -12.39
N THR A 266 -13.70 5.56 -12.97
CA THR A 266 -13.67 5.31 -14.42
C THR A 266 -13.65 3.81 -14.67
N GLU A 267 -13.68 3.38 -15.94
CA GLU A 267 -13.54 1.96 -16.26
C GLU A 267 -12.28 1.39 -15.61
N GLU A 268 -11.12 1.99 -15.92
CA GLU A 268 -9.83 1.54 -15.41
C GLU A 268 -9.22 2.60 -14.48
N THR A 269 -8.77 2.17 -13.31
CA THR A 269 -7.92 2.93 -12.38
C THR A 269 -6.96 1.99 -11.66
N VAL A 270 -5.83 2.54 -11.21
CA VAL A 270 -4.85 1.85 -10.35
C VAL A 270 -4.85 2.45 -8.94
N VAL A 271 -5.53 3.59 -8.79
CA VAL A 271 -5.54 4.39 -7.56
C VAL A 271 -6.22 3.64 -6.43
N THR A 272 -5.51 3.52 -5.32
CA THR A 272 -6.09 3.09 -4.04
C THR A 272 -6.81 4.28 -3.40
N ALA A 273 -8.04 4.08 -2.95
CA ALA A 273 -8.83 5.12 -2.28
C ALA A 273 -8.15 5.59 -0.98
N VAL A 274 -8.30 6.89 -0.68
CA VAL A 274 -7.84 7.51 0.57
C VAL A 274 -8.96 8.31 1.21
N THR A 275 -8.80 8.73 2.47
CA THR A 275 -9.87 9.42 3.22
C THR A 275 -9.30 10.53 4.12
N ASP A 276 -10.09 11.57 4.36
CA ASP A 276 -9.88 12.57 5.42
C ASP A 276 -10.71 12.25 6.68
N GLY A 277 -11.37 11.08 6.72
CA GLY A 277 -12.26 10.66 7.79
C GLY A 277 -13.73 11.05 7.56
N SER A 278 -14.00 12.05 6.75
CA SER A 278 -15.34 12.53 6.37
C SER A 278 -15.69 12.21 4.92
N ARG A 279 -14.67 12.20 4.06
CA ARG A 279 -14.79 11.93 2.62
C ARG A 279 -13.84 10.84 2.18
N ILE A 280 -14.17 10.23 1.06
CA ILE A 280 -13.38 9.20 0.37
C ILE A 280 -12.98 9.78 -0.98
N PHE A 281 -11.68 9.75 -1.29
CA PHE A 281 -11.11 10.28 -2.52
C PHE A 281 -10.68 9.14 -3.43
N VAL A 282 -11.08 9.21 -4.68
CA VAL A 282 -10.79 8.22 -5.72
C VAL A 282 -10.36 8.95 -6.98
N GLY A 283 -9.39 8.38 -7.68
CA GLY A 283 -8.95 8.83 -8.99
C GLY A 283 -9.44 7.93 -10.12
N GLY A 284 -9.20 8.37 -11.34
CA GLY A 284 -9.42 7.62 -12.55
C GLY A 284 -8.75 8.28 -13.75
N GLY A 285 -8.56 7.55 -14.83
CA GLY A 285 -7.82 8.09 -15.98
C GLY A 285 -8.20 7.49 -17.33
N TYR A 286 -9.08 6.49 -17.39
CA TYR A 286 -9.55 5.88 -18.62
C TYR A 286 -11.03 5.49 -18.53
N PRO A 287 -11.87 5.81 -19.51
CA PRO A 287 -11.56 6.54 -20.76
C PRO A 287 -11.44 8.07 -20.58
N LYS A 288 -11.73 8.59 -19.38
CA LYS A 288 -11.68 10.03 -19.08
C LYS A 288 -10.89 10.31 -17.82
N ASN A 289 -10.34 11.51 -17.70
CA ASN A 289 -9.71 12.00 -16.48
C ASN A 289 -10.78 12.26 -15.41
N HIS A 290 -10.50 11.84 -14.18
CA HIS A 290 -11.45 11.97 -13.09
C HIS A 290 -10.75 11.94 -11.72
N THR A 291 -11.11 12.85 -10.87
CA THR A 291 -10.84 12.80 -9.42
C THR A 291 -12.13 13.19 -8.71
N VAL A 292 -12.55 12.40 -7.73
CA VAL A 292 -13.83 12.55 -7.05
C VAL A 292 -13.66 12.41 -5.53
N ALA A 293 -14.39 13.23 -4.79
CA ALA A 293 -14.62 13.11 -3.35
C ALA A 293 -16.07 12.72 -3.09
N ILE A 294 -16.26 11.72 -2.26
CA ILE A 294 -17.55 11.14 -1.90
C ILE A 294 -17.73 11.29 -0.40
N GLU A 295 -18.91 11.71 0.05
CA GLU A 295 -19.22 11.72 1.48
C GLU A 295 -19.19 10.28 2.05
N ALA A 296 -18.46 10.10 3.15
CA ALA A 296 -18.23 8.77 3.72
C ALA A 296 -19.40 8.29 4.61
N ASP A 297 -20.48 9.04 4.69
CA ASP A 297 -21.68 8.78 5.51
C ASP A 297 -22.55 7.62 4.99
N GLY A 298 -22.25 7.11 3.80
CA GLY A 298 -22.98 6.05 3.13
C GLY A 298 -24.10 6.54 2.22
N SER A 299 -24.27 7.86 2.08
CA SER A 299 -25.28 8.46 1.17
C SER A 299 -24.95 8.28 -0.31
N GLY A 300 -23.65 8.03 -0.62
CA GLY A 300 -23.17 8.03 -2.00
C GLY A 300 -23.08 9.41 -2.63
N ARG A 301 -23.27 10.47 -1.85
CA ARG A 301 -23.27 11.85 -2.36
C ARG A 301 -21.85 12.27 -2.74
N ILE A 302 -21.71 12.77 -3.96
CA ILE A 302 -20.46 13.38 -4.43
C ILE A 302 -20.35 14.76 -3.79
N ALA A 303 -19.28 14.98 -3.01
CA ALA A 303 -18.96 16.28 -2.43
C ALA A 303 -18.42 17.23 -3.51
N TRP A 304 -17.48 16.74 -4.31
CA TRP A 304 -16.94 17.44 -5.47
C TRP A 304 -16.28 16.47 -6.44
N GLN A 305 -16.04 16.92 -7.67
CA GLN A 305 -15.26 16.20 -8.68
C GLN A 305 -14.56 17.18 -9.61
N ASN A 306 -13.46 16.74 -10.22
CA ASN A 306 -12.74 17.52 -11.21
C ASN A 306 -12.09 16.62 -12.30
N GLY A 307 -11.50 17.26 -13.31
CA GLY A 307 -10.88 16.60 -14.46
C GLY A 307 -9.38 16.31 -14.30
N ASN A 308 -8.84 16.26 -13.09
CA ASN A 308 -7.47 15.87 -12.89
C ASN A 308 -7.29 14.38 -13.27
N ARG A 309 -6.26 14.08 -14.07
CA ARG A 309 -5.89 12.71 -14.40
C ARG A 309 -5.13 12.09 -13.24
N GLN A 310 -5.79 11.24 -12.49
CA GLN A 310 -5.22 10.48 -11.40
C GLN A 310 -5.42 8.99 -11.70
N TYR A 311 -4.62 8.45 -12.65
CA TYR A 311 -4.82 7.09 -13.17
C TYR A 311 -4.02 6.04 -12.40
N VAL A 312 -2.71 6.30 -12.18
CA VAL A 312 -1.81 5.31 -11.56
C VAL A 312 -1.38 5.71 -10.15
N PRO A 313 -0.74 6.87 -9.89
CA PRO A 313 -0.29 7.21 -8.53
C PRO A 313 -1.47 7.46 -7.60
N SER A 314 -1.48 6.85 -6.42
CA SER A 314 -2.48 7.11 -5.39
C SER A 314 -2.22 8.44 -4.68
N MET A 315 -3.26 9.02 -4.12
CA MET A 315 -3.21 10.32 -3.45
C MET A 315 -2.78 10.21 -1.98
N LEU A 316 -2.53 11.35 -1.36
CA LEU A 316 -2.22 11.52 0.07
C LEU A 316 -3.18 12.55 0.66
N VAL A 317 -3.64 12.33 1.89
CA VAL A 317 -4.50 13.27 2.60
C VAL A 317 -3.84 13.68 3.90
N ARG A 318 -3.77 14.99 4.16
CA ARG A 318 -3.22 15.50 5.40
C ARG A 318 -3.83 16.85 5.76
N ASP A 319 -4.27 17.00 7.00
CA ASP A 319 -4.70 18.28 7.61
C ASP A 319 -5.68 19.05 6.70
N GLY A 320 -6.74 18.38 6.22
CA GLY A 320 -7.76 18.98 5.35
C GLY A 320 -7.31 19.26 3.90
N HIS A 321 -6.18 18.69 3.47
CA HIS A 321 -5.65 18.86 2.13
C HIS A 321 -5.39 17.52 1.44
N LEU A 322 -5.64 17.49 0.16
CA LEU A 322 -5.37 16.36 -0.74
C LEU A 322 -4.13 16.72 -1.59
N TYR A 323 -3.11 15.88 -1.49
CA TYR A 323 -1.90 15.99 -2.29
C TYR A 323 -1.89 14.87 -3.33
N ALA A 324 -1.72 15.23 -4.58
CA ALA A 324 -1.66 14.27 -5.67
C ALA A 324 -0.44 14.52 -6.56
N VAL A 325 0.11 13.44 -7.11
CA VAL A 325 1.05 13.52 -8.23
C VAL A 325 0.33 12.93 -9.43
N LEU A 326 0.06 13.77 -10.41
CA LEU A 326 -0.65 13.39 -11.62
C LEU A 326 0.29 12.60 -12.56
N ASP A 327 -0.27 11.73 -13.38
CA ASP A 327 0.49 10.91 -14.33
C ASP A 327 1.43 11.74 -15.22
N ALA A 328 1.02 12.96 -15.58
CA ALA A 328 1.81 13.89 -16.40
C ALA A 328 2.97 14.59 -15.67
N GLY A 329 3.20 14.25 -14.38
CA GLY A 329 4.33 14.77 -13.63
C GLY A 329 4.13 16.10 -12.95
N GLN A 330 2.90 16.41 -12.57
CA GLN A 330 2.53 17.58 -11.79
C GLN A 330 2.15 17.17 -10.37
N ALA A 331 2.74 17.81 -9.38
CA ALA A 331 2.25 17.76 -8.01
C ALA A 331 1.17 18.83 -7.83
N VAL A 332 0.08 18.48 -7.18
CA VAL A 332 -1.03 19.38 -6.90
C VAL A 332 -1.44 19.27 -5.43
N CYS A 333 -1.87 20.39 -4.86
CA CYS A 333 -2.52 20.44 -3.56
C CYS A 333 -3.94 20.99 -3.74
N MET A 334 -4.91 20.32 -3.15
CA MET A 334 -6.31 20.73 -3.19
C MET A 334 -6.86 20.74 -1.77
N LYS A 335 -7.86 21.60 -1.48
CA LYS A 335 -8.66 21.47 -0.27
C LYS A 335 -9.47 20.19 -0.32
N SER A 336 -9.48 19.40 0.74
CA SER A 336 -10.17 18.12 0.76
C SER A 336 -11.71 18.28 0.77
N ASP A 337 -12.22 19.37 1.27
CA ASP A 337 -13.65 19.66 1.39
C ASP A 337 -14.30 20.18 0.11
N THR A 338 -13.56 20.94 -0.71
CA THR A 338 -14.11 21.60 -1.90
C THR A 338 -13.48 21.17 -3.22
N GLY A 339 -12.30 20.53 -3.16
CA GLY A 339 -11.52 20.23 -4.37
C GLY A 339 -10.85 21.46 -5.00
N GLU A 340 -10.91 22.62 -4.33
CA GLU A 340 -10.21 23.85 -4.76
C GLU A 340 -8.71 23.60 -4.84
N GLU A 341 -8.12 23.81 -6.01
CA GLU A 341 -6.69 23.68 -6.21
C GLU A 341 -5.97 24.90 -5.64
N LEU A 342 -5.07 24.68 -4.70
CA LEU A 342 -4.29 25.73 -4.06
C LEU A 342 -3.01 26.02 -4.83
N TRP A 343 -2.37 24.99 -5.37
CA TRP A 343 -1.17 25.11 -6.20
C TRP A 343 -0.96 23.88 -7.08
N ARG A 344 -0.18 24.09 -8.15
CA ARG A 344 0.26 23.06 -9.09
C ARG A 344 1.71 23.31 -9.48
N GLU A 345 2.57 22.32 -9.29
CA GLU A 345 4.00 22.40 -9.59
C GLU A 345 4.45 21.25 -10.48
N LYS A 346 5.28 21.53 -11.47
CA LYS A 346 5.89 20.49 -12.29
C LYS A 346 7.10 19.93 -11.57
N ILE A 347 7.14 18.59 -11.37
CA ILE A 347 8.23 17.93 -10.62
C ILE A 347 9.09 17.01 -11.50
N ASP A 348 8.50 16.20 -12.37
CA ASP A 348 9.13 15.30 -13.33
C ASP A 348 8.04 14.80 -14.29
N ARG A 349 8.13 13.62 -14.86
CA ARG A 349 7.10 13.00 -15.71
C ARG A 349 7.08 11.49 -15.56
N ASP A 350 5.98 10.87 -16.01
CA ASP A 350 5.79 9.43 -16.12
C ASP A 350 5.94 8.70 -14.78
N PHE A 351 4.99 8.92 -13.87
CA PHE A 351 4.93 8.24 -12.58
C PHE A 351 4.00 7.03 -12.62
N TYR A 352 4.51 5.87 -12.15
CA TYR A 352 3.71 4.68 -11.83
C TYR A 352 3.75 4.35 -10.33
N GLY A 353 4.84 4.66 -9.64
CA GLY A 353 4.90 4.59 -8.18
C GLY A 353 3.98 5.64 -7.54
N SER A 354 3.46 5.36 -6.37
CA SER A 354 2.68 6.31 -5.58
C SER A 354 3.57 7.17 -4.69
N PRO A 355 3.15 8.40 -4.36
CA PRO A 355 3.87 9.24 -3.42
C PRO A 355 3.80 8.68 -1.99
N VAL A 356 4.87 8.92 -1.23
CA VAL A 356 4.96 8.65 0.21
C VAL A 356 5.27 9.94 0.94
N MET A 357 4.53 10.22 2.00
CA MET A 357 4.70 11.42 2.82
C MET A 357 5.41 11.13 4.14
N LEU A 358 6.42 11.92 4.45
CA LEU A 358 7.07 11.97 5.76
C LEU A 358 7.09 13.41 6.27
N GLY A 359 6.31 13.69 7.28
CA GLY A 359 6.09 15.07 7.70
C GLY A 359 5.48 15.90 6.57
N ASN A 360 6.12 17.00 6.19
CA ASN A 360 5.74 17.84 5.05
C ASN A 360 6.50 17.50 3.75
N ARG A 361 7.27 16.41 3.71
CA ARG A 361 8.01 16.00 2.53
C ARG A 361 7.32 14.85 1.83
N ILE A 362 7.26 14.93 0.51
CA ILE A 362 6.77 13.88 -0.37
C ILE A 362 7.93 13.30 -1.17
N TYR A 363 8.00 11.98 -1.22
CA TYR A 363 8.96 11.17 -1.96
C TYR A 363 8.20 10.40 -3.03
N ILE A 364 8.59 10.55 -4.29
CA ILE A 364 7.99 9.81 -5.40
C ILE A 364 9.04 9.50 -6.47
N THR A 365 9.01 8.28 -6.99
CA THR A 365 9.97 7.81 -8.00
C THR A 365 9.30 7.71 -9.36
N SER A 366 9.88 8.38 -10.37
CA SER A 366 9.43 8.31 -11.76
C SER A 366 9.86 7.02 -12.45
N MET A 367 9.22 6.69 -13.57
CA MET A 367 9.60 5.54 -14.41
C MET A 367 11.07 5.60 -14.87
N GLY A 368 11.68 6.79 -14.94
CA GLY A 368 13.08 6.97 -15.26
C GLY A 368 14.05 6.71 -14.11
N GLY A 369 13.61 6.18 -12.96
CA GLY A 369 14.46 5.91 -11.79
C GLY A 369 14.88 7.17 -11.02
N VAL A 370 14.19 8.31 -11.24
CA VAL A 370 14.42 9.56 -10.51
C VAL A 370 13.42 9.70 -9.39
N THR A 371 13.90 9.80 -8.16
CA THR A 371 13.07 10.13 -7.00
C THR A 371 13.08 11.63 -6.77
N SER A 372 11.94 12.26 -6.95
CA SER A 372 11.71 13.67 -6.58
C SER A 372 11.34 13.73 -5.10
N VAL A 373 12.04 14.59 -4.37
CA VAL A 373 11.75 14.93 -2.98
C VAL A 373 11.32 16.39 -2.95
N PHE A 374 10.10 16.65 -2.49
CA PHE A 374 9.61 18.01 -2.41
C PHE A 374 8.86 18.26 -1.11
N GLU A 375 8.97 19.49 -0.63
CA GLU A 375 8.18 19.98 0.49
C GLU A 375 6.79 20.33 -0.03
N ALA A 376 5.75 19.83 0.62
CA ALA A 376 4.37 20.07 0.27
C ALA A 376 3.61 20.60 1.47
N THR A 377 3.18 21.84 1.37
CA THR A 377 2.34 22.54 2.35
C THR A 377 1.14 23.15 1.61
N PRO A 378 0.08 23.59 2.31
CA PRO A 378 -1.02 24.27 1.65
C PRO A 378 -0.61 25.57 0.94
N GLN A 379 0.51 26.19 1.36
CA GLN A 379 1.02 27.46 0.80
C GLN A 379 1.86 27.26 -0.47
N GLY A 380 2.32 26.05 -0.75
CA GLY A 380 3.11 25.76 -1.95
C GLY A 380 3.84 24.44 -1.90
N GLY A 381 4.26 24.00 -3.08
CA GLY A 381 5.18 22.89 -3.28
C GLY A 381 6.57 23.41 -3.63
N LYS A 382 7.62 22.85 -3.00
CA LYS A 382 9.01 23.21 -3.30
C LYS A 382 9.83 21.95 -3.56
N LEU A 383 10.34 21.80 -4.78
CA LEU A 383 11.27 20.74 -5.12
C LEU A 383 12.58 20.95 -4.32
N LEU A 384 12.96 19.95 -3.54
CA LEU A 384 14.18 19.95 -2.71
C LEU A 384 15.32 19.22 -3.38
N ALA A 385 15.02 18.07 -4.01
CA ALA A 385 16.03 17.26 -4.70
C ALA A 385 15.40 16.34 -5.75
N GLN A 386 16.24 15.93 -6.70
CA GLN A 386 15.98 14.83 -7.63
C GLN A 386 17.15 13.86 -7.56
N ASN A 387 16.88 12.63 -7.16
CA ASN A 387 17.87 11.61 -6.87
C ASN A 387 17.69 10.44 -7.83
N ARG A 388 18.75 10.03 -8.53
CA ARG A 388 18.66 8.94 -9.51
C ARG A 388 19.29 7.66 -8.96
N LEU A 389 18.52 6.56 -9.01
CA LEU A 389 19.03 5.21 -8.78
C LEU A 389 18.50 4.29 -9.89
N GLY A 390 19.40 3.85 -10.75
CA GLY A 390 19.03 3.11 -11.97
C GLY A 390 18.42 3.99 -13.06
N ASP A 391 17.77 3.33 -14.03
CA ASP A 391 17.20 3.93 -15.24
C ASP A 391 15.70 3.64 -15.39
N GLU A 392 15.15 2.85 -14.46
CA GLU A 392 13.75 2.43 -14.49
C GLU A 392 13.27 2.10 -13.08
N SER A 393 12.07 2.57 -12.72
CA SER A 393 11.36 2.16 -11.50
C SER A 393 9.85 2.27 -11.68
N PHE A 394 9.13 1.29 -11.15
CA PHE A 394 7.66 1.27 -11.12
C PHE A 394 7.14 1.14 -9.68
N SER A 395 8.03 0.94 -8.72
CA SER A 395 7.67 0.70 -7.33
C SER A 395 7.54 2.00 -6.53
N THR A 396 6.71 1.95 -5.50
CA THR A 396 6.62 2.98 -4.47
C THR A 396 7.74 2.78 -3.45
N PRO A 397 8.44 3.83 -3.02
CA PRO A 397 9.43 3.72 -1.95
C PRO A 397 8.75 3.34 -0.61
N SER A 398 9.46 2.59 0.23
CA SER A 398 9.03 2.29 1.60
C SER A 398 9.93 3.04 2.58
N ILE A 399 9.34 3.82 3.49
CA ILE A 399 10.08 4.67 4.44
C ILE A 399 9.80 4.23 5.87
N CYS A 400 10.79 3.59 6.50
CA CYS A 400 10.68 3.11 7.88
C CYS A 400 12.04 2.84 8.51
N GLY A 401 12.15 2.96 9.84
CA GLY A 401 13.41 2.73 10.59
C GLY A 401 14.54 3.63 10.15
N ASN A 402 14.24 4.90 9.85
CA ASN A 402 15.20 5.89 9.33
C ASN A 402 15.88 5.49 8.01
N ARG A 403 15.20 4.72 7.17
CA ARG A 403 15.70 4.26 5.86
C ARG A 403 14.60 4.40 4.82
N ILE A 404 15.04 4.56 3.56
CA ILE A 404 14.20 4.43 2.37
C ILE A 404 14.61 3.15 1.66
N TYR A 405 13.64 2.30 1.36
CA TYR A 405 13.84 1.10 0.55
C TYR A 405 13.19 1.32 -0.80
N LEU A 406 13.97 1.19 -1.86
CA LEU A 406 13.53 1.44 -3.23
C LEU A 406 13.93 0.29 -4.14
N ARG A 407 13.01 -0.14 -5.00
CA ARG A 407 13.29 -1.07 -6.09
C ARG A 407 13.44 -0.29 -7.40
N SER A 408 14.54 -0.48 -8.10
CA SER A 408 14.76 0.08 -9.43
C SER A 408 15.60 -0.85 -10.30
N ALA A 409 15.67 -0.57 -11.59
CA ALA A 409 16.45 -1.37 -12.52
C ALA A 409 17.48 -0.52 -13.27
N LYS A 410 18.57 -1.14 -13.69
CA LYS A 410 19.45 -0.67 -14.75
C LYS A 410 19.05 -1.35 -16.05
N LYS A 411 18.76 -0.52 -17.07
CA LYS A 411 18.55 -0.97 -18.43
C LYS A 411 19.88 -1.44 -19.00
N GLY A 412 19.87 -2.50 -19.78
CA GLY A 412 21.04 -3.09 -20.37
C GLY A 412 20.72 -4.52 -20.81
N GLU A 413 21.72 -5.20 -21.36
CA GLU A 413 21.62 -6.62 -21.70
C GLU A 413 22.68 -7.40 -20.93
N PRO A 414 22.30 -8.09 -19.85
CA PRO A 414 20.92 -8.24 -19.34
C PRO A 414 20.45 -7.03 -18.51
N ARG A 415 19.12 -6.79 -18.51
CA ARG A 415 18.47 -5.87 -17.56
C ARG A 415 18.59 -6.42 -16.14
N GLN A 416 18.98 -5.56 -15.18
CA GLN A 416 19.16 -5.98 -13.79
C GLN A 416 18.37 -5.08 -12.83
N GLU A 417 17.58 -5.69 -11.96
CA GLU A 417 16.92 -5.01 -10.87
C GLU A 417 17.74 -5.00 -9.58
N PHE A 418 17.50 -3.97 -8.79
CA PHE A 418 18.16 -3.78 -7.50
C PHE A 418 17.15 -3.34 -6.43
N LEU A 419 17.37 -3.82 -5.23
CA LEU A 419 16.82 -3.27 -4.00
C LEU A 419 17.88 -2.39 -3.34
N TRP A 420 17.52 -1.15 -3.06
CA TRP A 420 18.37 -0.16 -2.43
C TRP A 420 17.91 0.11 -1.00
N CYS A 421 18.86 0.23 -0.08
CA CYS A 421 18.65 0.78 1.24
C CYS A 421 19.35 2.13 1.30
N ILE A 422 18.58 3.19 1.47
CA ILE A 422 19.05 4.57 1.46
C ILE A 422 18.92 5.12 2.88
N GLY A 423 19.97 5.76 3.36
CA GLY A 423 20.06 6.34 4.69
C GLY A 423 21.46 6.83 5.01
N GLU A 424 21.58 7.54 6.11
CA GLU A 424 22.86 7.98 6.67
C GLU A 424 23.48 6.90 7.56
#